data_4ee1d00084ae9afab33adcd43811a6f3
#
_entry.id   4ee1d00084ae9afab33adcd43811a6f3
#
_cell.length_a   1.000
_cell.length_b   1.000
_cell.length_c   1.000
_cell.angle_alpha   90.00
_cell.angle_beta   90.00
_cell.angle_gamma   90.00
#
_symmetry.space_group_name_H-M   'P 1'
#
loop_
_entity.id
_entity.type
_entity.pdbx_description
1 polymer ?
#
loop_
_entity_poly.entity_id
_entity_poly.type
_entity_poly.pdbx_seq_one_letter_code
_entity_poly.pdbx_strand_id
1 'polypeptide(L)'
;DKDLGIRISTRIIRMDYNVQEPWKTVIELSTKLKELGDSSASWEKAADTLSSSDLLDRQEMKDLVVNNHLLNSRADDGFSYWQNSGFEVDGENGASGNASFKCVGALNTTKTLSQEVYPATRSSYTVSASIATEKKKKGANGRVGIELVIEYEDGLEETRFVELY
;
A
#
# COMPACT_ATOMS: atom_id res chain seq x y z
N ASP A 1 -23.08 -48.38 29.50
CA ASP A 1 -23.30 -49.73 30.02
C ASP A 1 -24.18 -49.61 31.25
N LYS A 2 -25.36 -50.30 31.24
CA LYS A 2 -26.33 -50.16 32.32
C LYS A 2 -25.91 -50.90 33.61
N ASP A 3 -25.06 -51.89 33.43
CA ASP A 3 -24.63 -52.75 34.54
C ASP A 3 -23.49 -52.15 35.37
N LEU A 4 -22.74 -51.23 34.77
CA LEU A 4 -21.62 -50.50 35.39
C LEU A 4 -21.99 -49.11 35.86
N GLY A 5 -23.22 -48.66 35.62
CA GLY A 5 -23.64 -47.27 35.97
C GLY A 5 -22.88 -46.16 35.31
N ILE A 6 -22.09 -46.47 34.27
CA ILE A 6 -21.24 -45.49 33.59
C ILE A 6 -22.06 -44.76 32.50
N ARG A 7 -22.21 -43.45 32.66
CA ARG A 7 -22.74 -42.57 31.62
C ARG A 7 -21.61 -41.73 31.03
N ILE A 8 -21.39 -41.87 29.74
CA ILE A 8 -20.42 -41.08 29.01
C ILE A 8 -21.20 -40.17 28.05
N SER A 9 -21.02 -38.88 28.21
CA SER A 9 -21.49 -37.91 27.25
C SER A 9 -20.34 -37.60 26.27
N THR A 10 -20.57 -37.81 25.00
CA THR A 10 -19.56 -37.59 23.97
C THR A 10 -20.16 -36.77 22.83
N ARG A 11 -19.32 -36.05 22.11
CA ARG A 11 -19.70 -35.25 20.96
C ARG A 11 -19.12 -35.87 19.70
N ILE A 12 -19.93 -35.92 18.65
CA ILE A 12 -19.43 -36.25 17.31
C ILE A 12 -18.62 -35.06 16.82
N ILE A 13 -17.34 -35.27 16.51
CA ILE A 13 -16.43 -34.27 15.99
C ILE A 13 -16.22 -34.41 14.48
N ARG A 14 -16.43 -35.62 13.97
CA ARG A 14 -16.34 -35.90 12.54
C ARG A 14 -17.31 -37.04 12.19
N MET A 15 -17.93 -36.95 11.03
CA MET A 15 -18.75 -37.98 10.46
C MET A 15 -18.47 -38.09 8.96
N ASP A 16 -17.87 -39.16 8.53
CA ASP A 16 -17.66 -39.49 7.12
C ASP A 16 -18.81 -40.36 6.65
N TYR A 17 -19.84 -39.74 6.06
CA TYR A 17 -21.03 -40.42 5.59
C TYR A 17 -20.87 -40.96 4.19
N ASN A 18 -20.98 -42.29 4.04
CA ASN A 18 -20.96 -42.91 2.70
C ASN A 18 -22.41 -43.06 2.20
N VAL A 19 -22.73 -42.31 1.15
CA VAL A 19 -24.08 -42.29 0.55
C VAL A 19 -24.46 -43.62 -0.11
N GLN A 20 -23.49 -44.34 -0.67
CA GLN A 20 -23.71 -45.59 -1.38
C GLN A 20 -23.72 -46.79 -0.44
N GLU A 21 -22.95 -46.72 0.64
CA GLU A 21 -22.83 -47.79 1.65
C GLU A 21 -22.98 -47.21 3.06
N PRO A 22 -24.22 -46.87 3.50
CA PRO A 22 -24.43 -46.17 4.76
C PRO A 22 -23.89 -46.90 5.99
N TRP A 23 -23.77 -48.22 5.93
CA TRP A 23 -23.21 -49.05 7.00
C TRP A 23 -21.69 -48.91 7.15
N LYS A 24 -21.00 -48.30 6.21
CA LYS A 24 -19.56 -47.95 6.28
C LYS A 24 -19.32 -46.54 6.81
N THR A 25 -20.33 -45.88 7.31
CA THR A 25 -20.18 -44.55 7.91
C THR A 25 -19.25 -44.64 9.13
N VAL A 26 -18.21 -43.79 9.13
CA VAL A 26 -17.28 -43.68 10.25
C VAL A 26 -17.63 -42.42 11.05
N ILE A 27 -17.77 -42.60 12.35
CA ILE A 27 -18.06 -41.54 13.29
C ILE A 27 -16.90 -41.44 14.27
N GLU A 28 -16.30 -40.25 14.35
CA GLU A 28 -15.27 -39.94 15.33
C GLU A 28 -15.90 -39.20 16.50
N LEU A 29 -15.70 -39.75 17.71
CA LEU A 29 -16.25 -39.22 18.94
C LEU A 29 -15.14 -38.66 19.81
N SER A 30 -15.37 -37.54 20.44
CA SER A 30 -14.45 -36.99 21.44
C SER A 30 -15.15 -36.80 22.76
N THR A 31 -14.55 -37.31 23.80
CA THR A 31 -14.96 -37.12 25.20
C THR A 31 -14.27 -35.89 25.80
N LYS A 32 -13.22 -35.39 25.17
CA LYS A 32 -12.55 -34.14 25.57
C LYS A 32 -13.31 -32.94 24.98
N LEU A 33 -13.99 -32.22 25.81
CA LEU A 33 -14.28 -30.83 25.51
C LEU A 33 -12.91 -30.15 25.41
N LYS A 34 -12.61 -29.52 24.24
CA LYS A 34 -11.52 -28.59 24.17
C LYS A 34 -11.80 -27.54 25.24
N GLU A 35 -11.05 -27.54 26.32
CA GLU A 35 -11.19 -26.49 27.31
C GLU A 35 -10.95 -25.17 26.66
N LEU A 36 -11.68 -24.13 27.06
CA LEU A 36 -11.46 -22.77 26.58
C LEU A 36 -9.98 -22.35 26.77
N GLY A 37 -9.32 -22.94 27.80
CA GLY A 37 -7.89 -22.77 28.05
C GLY A 37 -6.98 -23.30 26.96
N ASP A 38 -7.29 -24.43 26.33
CA ASP A 38 -6.51 -24.99 25.21
C ASP A 38 -6.66 -24.10 23.94
N SER A 39 -7.82 -23.45 23.82
CA SER A 39 -8.04 -22.48 22.75
C SER A 39 -7.26 -21.19 23.01
N SER A 40 -7.28 -20.66 24.24
CA SER A 40 -6.52 -19.43 24.57
C SER A 40 -5.01 -19.65 24.46
N ALA A 41 -4.48 -20.79 24.91
CA ALA A 41 -3.06 -21.13 24.72
C ALA A 41 -2.67 -21.28 23.24
N SER A 42 -3.58 -21.77 22.39
CA SER A 42 -3.35 -21.83 20.94
C SER A 42 -3.46 -20.45 20.29
N TRP A 43 -4.30 -19.56 20.78
CA TRP A 43 -4.39 -18.17 20.35
C TRP A 43 -3.20 -17.33 20.82
N GLU A 44 -2.71 -17.55 22.06
CA GLU A 44 -1.48 -16.92 22.55
C GLU A 44 -0.27 -17.35 21.72
N LYS A 45 -0.12 -18.65 21.44
CA LYS A 45 0.95 -19.13 20.54
C LYS A 45 0.82 -18.60 19.12
N ALA A 46 -0.40 -18.50 18.60
CA ALA A 46 -0.64 -17.89 17.30
C ALA A 46 -0.34 -16.38 17.34
N ALA A 47 -0.72 -15.69 18.41
CA ALA A 47 -0.41 -14.27 18.61
C ALA A 47 1.10 -14.04 18.77
N ASP A 48 1.82 -14.88 19.52
CA ASP A 48 3.28 -14.82 19.64
C ASP A 48 3.98 -15.16 18.32
N THR A 49 3.47 -16.10 17.55
CA THR A 49 4.00 -16.42 16.22
C THR A 49 3.69 -15.32 15.23
N LEU A 50 2.55 -14.66 15.36
CA LEU A 50 2.16 -13.52 14.56
C LEU A 50 2.88 -12.23 14.99
N SER A 51 3.25 -12.09 16.26
CA SER A 51 4.05 -10.95 16.76
C SER A 51 5.55 -11.10 16.50
N SER A 52 6.02 -12.34 16.34
CA SER A 52 7.44 -12.64 16.06
C SER A 52 7.74 -12.84 14.57
N SER A 53 6.74 -12.99 13.72
CA SER A 53 6.90 -13.10 12.27
C SER A 53 6.31 -11.88 11.58
N ASP A 54 7.17 -10.98 11.09
CA ASP A 54 6.94 -10.01 10.02
C ASP A 54 5.53 -9.36 9.90
N LEU A 55 4.71 -9.40 10.93
CA LEU A 55 3.53 -8.56 10.99
C LEU A 55 3.98 -7.17 11.40
N LEU A 56 3.91 -6.27 10.49
CA LEU A 56 4.06 -4.84 10.72
C LEU A 56 3.28 -4.45 11.97
N ASP A 57 3.98 -3.98 12.98
CA ASP A 57 3.36 -3.41 14.17
C ASP A 57 2.39 -2.29 13.74
N ARG A 58 1.37 -2.06 14.53
CA ARG A 58 0.40 -0.99 14.27
C ARG A 58 1.07 0.39 14.11
N GLN A 59 2.25 0.54 14.71
CA GLN A 59 3.08 1.73 14.57
C GLN A 59 3.77 1.73 13.20
N GLU A 60 4.34 0.60 12.79
CA GLU A 60 4.94 0.40 11.46
C GLU A 60 3.88 0.52 10.35
N MET A 61 2.65 0.06 10.59
CA MET A 61 1.53 0.26 9.66
C MET A 61 1.11 1.72 9.56
N LYS A 62 1.21 2.51 10.64
CA LYS A 62 0.98 3.96 10.58
C LYS A 62 2.07 4.67 9.78
N ASP A 63 3.30 4.18 9.89
CA ASP A 63 4.44 4.71 9.14
C ASP A 63 4.42 4.24 7.68
N LEU A 64 3.68 3.16 7.38
CA LEU A 64 3.49 2.61 6.03
C LEU A 64 2.24 3.17 5.30
N VAL A 65 1.43 3.97 5.94
CA VAL A 65 0.37 4.69 5.24
C VAL A 65 1.03 5.78 4.38
N VAL A 66 1.38 5.40 3.17
CA VAL A 66 1.85 6.33 2.15
C VAL A 66 0.67 7.21 1.75
N ASN A 67 0.53 8.34 2.41
CA ASN A 67 -0.38 9.37 1.96
C ASN A 67 0.26 10.10 0.77
N ASN A 68 -0.38 10.02 -0.37
CA ASN A 68 0.03 10.88 -1.48
C ASN A 68 -0.44 12.31 -1.19
N HIS A 69 0.50 13.18 -0.88
CA HIS A 69 0.23 14.59 -0.63
C HIS A 69 -0.03 15.39 -1.91
N LEU A 70 0.37 14.85 -3.07
CA LEU A 70 0.10 15.48 -4.36
C LEU A 70 -1.32 15.17 -4.81
N LEU A 71 -2.10 16.20 -4.96
CA LEU A 71 -3.46 16.12 -5.49
C LEU A 71 -3.40 16.01 -7.02
N ASN A 72 -4.34 15.27 -7.61
CA ASN A 72 -4.43 15.07 -9.05
C ASN A 72 -3.09 14.68 -9.71
N SER A 73 -2.32 13.81 -9.07
CA SER A 73 -0.99 13.39 -9.52
C SER A 73 -1.00 12.59 -10.84
N ARG A 74 -2.17 12.16 -11.29
CA ARG A 74 -2.40 11.41 -12.55
C ARG A 74 -3.01 12.22 -13.68
N ALA A 75 -3.18 13.53 -13.48
CA ALA A 75 -3.82 14.42 -14.44
C ALA A 75 -5.28 14.06 -14.84
N ASP A 76 -5.97 13.24 -14.03
CA ASP A 76 -7.33 12.80 -14.30
C ASP A 76 -8.33 13.98 -14.35
N ASP A 77 -8.02 15.08 -13.66
CA ASP A 77 -8.79 16.32 -13.65
C ASP A 77 -7.97 17.52 -14.22
N GLY A 78 -7.34 17.28 -15.35
CA GLY A 78 -6.55 18.30 -16.03
C GLY A 78 -5.44 18.87 -15.15
N PHE A 79 -5.38 20.21 -15.04
CA PHE A 79 -4.41 20.91 -14.21
C PHE A 79 -4.96 21.33 -12.82
N SER A 80 -6.07 20.78 -12.38
CA SER A 80 -6.60 21.05 -11.05
C SER A 80 -5.54 20.82 -9.98
N TYR A 81 -5.33 21.81 -9.10
CA TYR A 81 -4.31 21.85 -8.04
C TYR A 81 -2.86 22.06 -8.53
N TRP A 82 -2.61 22.20 -9.82
CA TRP A 82 -1.28 22.42 -10.38
C TRP A 82 -1.14 23.81 -10.99
N GLN A 83 -0.02 24.45 -10.69
CA GLN A 83 0.42 25.64 -11.41
C GLN A 83 1.20 25.20 -12.66
N ASN A 84 0.65 25.52 -13.82
CA ASN A 84 1.17 25.06 -15.10
C ASN A 84 1.77 26.20 -15.91
N SER A 85 2.99 25.98 -16.41
CA SER A 85 3.63 26.82 -17.41
C SER A 85 4.18 25.97 -18.54
N GLY A 86 3.33 25.67 -19.53
CA GLY A 86 3.72 25.04 -20.77
C GLY A 86 3.67 23.51 -20.83
N PHE A 87 3.00 22.87 -19.88
CA PHE A 87 2.63 21.45 -19.97
C PHE A 87 1.25 21.28 -20.61
N GLU A 88 1.00 20.11 -21.13
CA GLU A 88 -0.24 19.66 -21.71
C GLU A 88 -0.73 18.39 -20.95
N VAL A 89 -2.00 18.07 -21.04
CA VAL A 89 -2.54 16.79 -20.56
C VAL A 89 -2.61 15.83 -21.73
N ASP A 90 -1.97 14.68 -21.58
CA ASP A 90 -2.09 13.55 -22.49
C ASP A 90 -3.13 12.58 -21.89
N GLY A 91 -4.27 12.43 -22.56
CA GLY A 91 -5.38 11.60 -22.09
C GLY A 91 -5.26 10.10 -22.45
N GLU A 92 -4.18 9.69 -23.10
CA GLU A 92 -4.02 8.33 -23.59
C GLU A 92 -2.84 7.58 -22.96
N ASN A 93 -1.84 8.31 -22.44
CA ASN A 93 -0.57 7.74 -22.01
C ASN A 93 -0.31 8.00 -20.52
N GLY A 94 -1.08 7.39 -19.65
CA GLY A 94 -0.87 7.43 -18.20
C GLY A 94 -0.07 6.23 -17.66
N ALA A 95 0.77 6.44 -16.66
CA ALA A 95 1.55 5.37 -16.04
C ALA A 95 0.68 4.41 -15.20
N SER A 96 -0.36 4.93 -14.56
CA SER A 96 -1.28 4.17 -13.69
C SER A 96 -2.74 4.63 -13.83
N GLY A 97 -3.06 5.33 -14.88
CA GLY A 97 -4.38 5.86 -15.23
C GLY A 97 -4.44 6.10 -16.73
N ASN A 98 -5.44 6.84 -17.16
CA ASN A 98 -5.62 7.14 -18.58
C ASN A 98 -4.87 8.42 -18.99
N ALA A 99 -4.48 9.27 -18.05
CA ALA A 99 -3.88 10.56 -18.33
C ALA A 99 -2.50 10.75 -17.69
N SER A 100 -1.74 11.68 -18.23
CA SER A 100 -0.48 12.14 -17.69
C SER A 100 -0.20 13.61 -18.08
N PHE A 101 0.72 14.23 -17.36
CA PHE A 101 1.24 15.53 -17.75
C PHE A 101 2.34 15.37 -18.79
N LYS A 102 2.20 16.03 -19.91
CA LYS A 102 3.12 15.98 -21.03
C LYS A 102 3.83 17.31 -21.23
N CYS A 103 5.13 17.26 -21.37
CA CYS A 103 5.94 18.44 -21.69
C CYS A 103 6.63 18.24 -23.03
N VAL A 104 6.34 19.09 -23.98
CA VAL A 104 7.07 19.16 -25.25
C VAL A 104 8.19 20.18 -25.11
N GLY A 105 9.44 19.73 -25.22
CA GLY A 105 10.61 20.59 -25.12
C GLY A 105 10.64 21.65 -26.20
N ALA A 106 11.13 22.85 -25.86
CA ALA A 106 11.35 23.94 -26.79
C ALA A 106 12.69 24.64 -26.50
N LEU A 107 13.33 25.18 -27.53
CA LEU A 107 14.60 25.91 -27.39
C LEU A 107 14.41 27.14 -26.52
N ASN A 108 15.36 27.38 -25.61
CA ASN A 108 15.40 28.57 -24.75
C ASN A 108 14.10 28.83 -23.98
N THR A 109 13.37 27.78 -23.65
CA THR A 109 12.10 27.91 -22.94
C THR A 109 12.14 27.03 -21.68
N THR A 110 11.85 27.64 -20.55
CA THR A 110 11.60 26.92 -19.30
C THR A 110 10.12 26.64 -19.20
N LYS A 111 9.79 25.40 -18.93
CA LYS A 111 8.43 24.96 -18.65
C LYS A 111 8.38 24.32 -17.28
N THR A 112 7.38 24.66 -16.51
CA THR A 112 7.23 24.18 -15.13
C THR A 112 5.82 23.67 -14.85
N LEU A 113 5.75 22.68 -13.99
CA LEU A 113 4.53 22.19 -13.42
C LEU A 113 4.79 22.01 -11.93
N SER A 114 4.08 22.75 -11.08
CA SER A 114 4.35 22.77 -9.65
C SER A 114 3.08 22.67 -8.83
N GLN A 115 3.21 22.13 -7.64
CA GLN A 115 2.16 22.08 -6.63
C GLN A 115 2.77 22.33 -5.26
N GLU A 116 2.14 23.19 -4.47
CA GLU A 116 2.50 23.40 -3.08
C GLU A 116 1.84 22.32 -2.22
N VAL A 117 2.59 21.78 -1.29
CA VAL A 117 2.10 20.82 -0.31
C VAL A 117 2.51 21.26 1.10
N TYR A 118 1.64 21.04 2.06
CA TYR A 118 1.86 21.40 3.46
C TYR A 118 1.95 20.12 4.30
N PRO A 119 3.10 19.45 4.29
CA PRO A 119 3.27 18.22 5.04
C PRO A 119 3.35 18.48 6.54
N ALA A 120 3.13 17.42 7.33
CA ALA A 120 3.33 17.52 8.77
C ALA A 120 4.81 17.75 9.10
N THR A 121 5.07 18.63 10.07
CA THR A 121 6.44 18.93 10.54
C THR A 121 7.12 17.70 11.14
N ARG A 122 8.46 17.65 11.05
CA ARG A 122 9.30 16.59 11.62
C ARG A 122 9.06 15.17 11.08
N SER A 123 8.61 15.07 9.85
CA SER A 123 8.43 13.79 9.16
C SER A 123 9.42 13.65 8.00
N SER A 124 9.67 12.41 7.59
CA SER A 124 10.43 12.12 6.39
C SER A 124 9.49 11.96 5.20
N TYR A 125 9.87 12.54 4.07
CA TYR A 125 9.07 12.49 2.84
C TYR A 125 9.89 11.92 1.70
N THR A 126 9.24 11.16 0.84
CA THR A 126 9.81 10.64 -0.40
C THR A 126 9.06 11.22 -1.58
N VAL A 127 9.78 11.77 -2.53
CA VAL A 127 9.20 12.22 -3.81
C VAL A 127 9.60 11.23 -4.89
N SER A 128 8.61 10.78 -5.66
CA SER A 128 8.82 9.88 -6.78
C SER A 128 7.94 10.28 -7.96
N ALA A 129 8.41 10.01 -9.16
CA ALA A 129 7.65 10.22 -10.39
C ALA A 129 7.93 9.11 -11.40
N SER A 130 6.90 8.70 -12.12
CA SER A 130 7.05 7.85 -13.30
C SER A 130 7.18 8.72 -14.54
N ILE A 131 8.26 8.56 -15.28
CA ILE A 131 8.56 9.43 -16.42
C ILE A 131 8.85 8.59 -17.64
N ALA A 132 8.15 8.88 -18.73
CA ALA A 132 8.43 8.36 -20.05
C ALA A 132 9.04 9.48 -20.91
N THR A 133 10.01 9.15 -21.73
CA THR A 133 10.65 10.12 -22.64
C THR A 133 10.63 9.59 -24.05
N GLU A 134 10.30 10.48 -25.00
CA GLU A 134 10.31 10.16 -26.43
C GLU A 134 11.19 11.18 -27.18
N LYS A 135 11.98 10.70 -28.14
CA LYS A 135 12.79 11.53 -29.05
C LYS A 135 13.63 12.61 -28.35
N LYS A 136 14.25 12.22 -27.26
CA LYS A 136 15.02 13.09 -26.41
C LYS A 136 16.21 13.72 -27.13
N LYS A 137 16.32 15.04 -27.07
CA LYS A 137 17.51 15.77 -27.52
C LYS A 137 17.84 16.88 -26.53
N LYS A 138 18.92 16.70 -25.77
CA LYS A 138 19.37 17.66 -24.77
C LYS A 138 20.17 18.79 -25.47
N GLY A 139 19.81 20.02 -25.23
CA GLY A 139 20.65 21.18 -25.57
C GLY A 139 21.81 21.32 -24.59
N ALA A 140 22.80 22.15 -24.93
CA ALA A 140 24.02 22.33 -24.12
C ALA A 140 23.72 22.71 -22.64
N ASN A 141 22.70 23.54 -22.41
CA ASN A 141 22.29 24.02 -21.09
C ASN A 141 20.89 23.49 -20.70
N GLY A 142 20.36 22.54 -21.47
CA GLY A 142 19.05 21.98 -21.19
C GLY A 142 19.11 21.00 -20.01
N ARG A 143 18.18 21.11 -19.09
CA ARG A 143 18.00 20.16 -18.00
C ARG A 143 16.53 19.81 -17.82
N VAL A 144 16.27 18.59 -17.43
CA VAL A 144 14.93 18.11 -17.05
C VAL A 144 15.06 17.41 -15.73
N GLY A 145 14.22 17.73 -14.79
CA GLY A 145 14.33 17.18 -13.46
C GLY A 145 13.14 17.51 -12.57
N ILE A 146 13.25 17.05 -11.34
CA ILE A 146 12.35 17.40 -10.26
C ILE A 146 13.06 18.40 -9.37
N GLU A 147 12.42 19.52 -9.14
CA GLU A 147 12.89 20.54 -8.21
C GLU A 147 12.02 20.51 -6.95
N LEU A 148 12.66 20.45 -5.80
CA LEU A 148 12.06 20.56 -4.50
C LEU A 148 12.49 21.87 -3.88
N VAL A 149 11.53 22.71 -3.58
CA VAL A 149 11.74 23.93 -2.79
C VAL A 149 11.14 23.66 -1.42
N ILE A 150 11.97 23.71 -0.39
CA ILE A 150 11.59 23.42 0.99
C ILE A 150 11.68 24.72 1.76
N GLU A 151 10.56 25.22 2.22
CA GLU A 151 10.48 26.36 3.11
C GLU A 151 10.32 25.86 4.56
N TYR A 152 11.22 26.30 5.42
CA TYR A 152 11.21 25.96 6.84
C TYR A 152 10.44 26.97 7.66
N GLU A 153 9.99 26.57 8.86
CA GLU A 153 9.23 27.44 9.79
C GLU A 153 9.98 28.71 10.21
N ASP A 154 11.31 28.70 10.13
CA ASP A 154 12.18 29.84 10.43
C ASP A 154 12.37 30.78 9.22
N GLY A 155 11.70 30.49 8.10
CA GLY A 155 11.79 31.27 6.87
C GLY A 155 13.04 30.97 6.03
N LEU A 156 13.81 29.95 6.39
CA LEU A 156 14.88 29.46 5.51
C LEU A 156 14.29 28.66 4.35
N GLU A 157 14.93 28.77 3.20
CA GLU A 157 14.55 28.04 1.99
C GLU A 157 15.71 27.16 1.53
N GLU A 158 15.41 25.92 1.18
CA GLU A 158 16.36 24.99 0.58
C GLU A 158 15.81 24.49 -0.75
N THR A 159 16.61 24.61 -1.82
CA THR A 159 16.25 24.08 -3.14
C THR A 159 17.09 22.84 -3.46
N ARG A 160 16.43 21.77 -3.85
CA ARG A 160 17.03 20.52 -4.31
C ARG A 160 16.55 20.21 -5.73
N PHE A 161 17.48 19.99 -6.65
CA PHE A 161 17.17 19.58 -8.02
C PHE A 161 17.74 18.20 -8.32
N VAL A 162 16.85 17.30 -8.73
CA VAL A 162 17.22 15.97 -9.19
C VAL A 162 17.08 15.91 -10.70
N GLU A 163 18.21 15.88 -11.38
CA GLU A 163 18.24 15.77 -12.84
C GLU A 163 17.86 14.35 -13.27
N LEU A 164 16.95 14.22 -14.21
CA LEU A 164 16.44 12.94 -14.68
C LEU A 164 17.30 12.33 -15.79
N TYR A 165 18.21 13.10 -16.40
CA TYR A 165 19.23 12.67 -17.37
C TYR A 165 20.16 13.80 -17.81
#